data_5170739b2c771a27cd0d7159c15ebe51
#
_entry.id   5170739b2c771a27cd0d7159c15ebe51
#
_cell.length_a   1.000
_cell.length_b   1.000
_cell.length_c   1.000
_cell.angle_alpha   90.00
_cell.angle_beta   90.00
_cell.angle_gamma   90.00
#
_symmetry.space_group_name_H-M   'P 1'
#
loop_
_entity.id
_entity.type
_entity.pdbx_description
1 polymer ?
#
loop_
_entity_poly.entity_id
_entity_poly.type
_entity_poly.pdbx_seq_one_letter_code
_entity_poly.pdbx_strand_id
1 'polypeptide(L)'
;ALPELADLAIKRSAIASEMKYDTRKGMGLGFRDAISNWWIVLRGGGLGAGIGAIPGLGSSVVDWIAYGWASQTVKDSDKSFGKGDVRGVIAPESANNAITAGSLVPTIAFGVPGSASMAILLSVFLIHGLVPGPDMLGENLNVTYSMVWSIAIANILGAGICFAFSGQLAKIAILRYTLILPAVLVFVYVGAFQSSRNWGDLYALLIFAVIGWTMKQLRWPRPPLILGFVLGSLIERYMFISTSRYGLDWLSRPLVIILFAGAALLLIGPLRRHFRFLGGIKGVLSYIGSPKIEPRDLFYVGAIALAGYAVFVAWGWSWGAKVGPMVVGVITLTCCVVSLLNQVFARGVHKARAEAGEVSRDVHMDTAVDHGDITRKTMFVRAATFLGYLL
;
A
#
# COMPACT_ATOMS: atom_id res chain seq x y z
N ALA A 1 7.86 -7.87 1.66
CA ALA A 1 8.36 -9.20 1.32
C ALA A 1 9.19 -9.82 2.46
N LEU A 2 10.36 -9.22 2.87
CA LEU A 2 11.24 -9.83 3.90
C LEU A 2 10.55 -10.13 5.24
N PRO A 3 9.69 -9.28 5.82
CA PRO A 3 8.96 -9.64 7.04
C PRO A 3 8.08 -10.88 6.90
N GLU A 4 7.49 -11.11 5.73
CA GLU A 4 6.69 -12.32 5.46
C GLU A 4 7.57 -13.58 5.34
N LEU A 5 8.74 -13.42 4.71
CA LEU A 5 9.72 -14.51 4.64
C LEU A 5 10.28 -14.85 6.04
N ALA A 6 10.47 -13.85 6.89
CA ALA A 6 10.85 -14.06 8.28
C ALA A 6 9.79 -14.89 9.03
N ASP A 7 8.51 -14.54 8.88
CA ASP A 7 7.43 -15.30 9.51
C ASP A 7 7.34 -16.73 8.96
N LEU A 8 7.55 -16.91 7.66
CA LEU A 8 7.58 -18.23 7.03
C LEU A 8 8.73 -19.09 7.58
N ALA A 9 9.92 -18.48 7.77
CA ALA A 9 11.09 -19.12 8.37
C ALA A 9 10.84 -19.47 9.86
N ILE A 10 10.14 -18.61 10.59
CA ILE A 10 9.79 -18.82 11.99
C ILE A 10 8.78 -19.95 12.14
N LYS A 11 7.72 -19.95 11.34
CA LYS A 11 6.65 -20.95 11.37
C LYS A 11 7.09 -22.32 10.83
N ARG A 12 8.04 -22.35 9.90
CA ARG A 12 8.53 -23.55 9.21
C ARG A 12 7.41 -24.35 8.54
N SER A 13 6.39 -23.66 8.04
CA SER A 13 5.22 -24.25 7.36
C SER A 13 5.19 -23.86 5.89
N ALA A 14 4.47 -24.59 5.05
CA ALA A 14 4.15 -24.15 3.71
C ALA A 14 3.25 -22.90 3.74
N ILE A 15 3.23 -22.12 2.66
CA ILE A 15 2.40 -20.92 2.54
C ILE A 15 0.92 -21.27 2.66
N ALA A 16 0.50 -22.39 2.05
CA ALA A 16 -0.85 -22.90 2.15
C ALA A 16 -0.87 -24.29 2.77
N SER A 17 -1.94 -24.61 3.52
CA SER A 17 -2.18 -25.98 4.00
C SER A 17 -2.49 -26.91 2.85
N GLU A 18 -2.06 -28.18 2.95
CA GLU A 18 -2.46 -29.22 1.99
C GLU A 18 -3.97 -29.50 2.11
N MET A 19 -4.77 -28.73 1.40
CA MET A 19 -6.17 -29.07 1.20
C MET A 19 -6.32 -29.87 -0.10
N LYS A 20 -7.04 -30.99 -0.05
CA LYS A 20 -7.46 -31.73 -1.24
C LYS A 20 -8.36 -30.80 -2.07
N TYR A 21 -7.81 -30.26 -3.13
CA TYR A 21 -8.43 -29.23 -3.93
C TYR A 21 -8.62 -29.76 -5.36
N ASP A 22 -9.87 -29.69 -5.82
CA ASP A 22 -10.20 -30.01 -7.20
C ASP A 22 -10.03 -28.75 -8.05
N THR A 23 -8.93 -28.70 -8.79
CA THR A 23 -8.56 -27.56 -9.64
C THR A 23 -9.66 -27.18 -10.62
N ARG A 24 -10.33 -28.17 -11.25
CA ARG A 24 -11.36 -27.90 -12.26
C ARG A 24 -12.60 -27.25 -11.66
N LYS A 25 -13.04 -27.74 -10.49
CA LYS A 25 -14.16 -27.13 -9.76
C LYS A 25 -13.81 -25.73 -9.27
N GLY A 26 -12.59 -25.56 -8.76
CA GLY A 26 -12.09 -24.26 -8.31
C GLY A 26 -12.05 -23.21 -9.44
N MET A 27 -11.59 -23.60 -10.63
CA MET A 27 -11.59 -22.72 -11.81
C MET A 27 -13.01 -22.27 -12.20
N GLY A 28 -13.97 -23.20 -12.23
CA GLY A 28 -15.37 -22.89 -12.55
C GLY A 28 -16.01 -21.96 -11.53
N LEU A 29 -15.76 -22.17 -10.24
CA LEU A 29 -16.23 -21.31 -9.16
C LEU A 29 -15.61 -19.89 -9.27
N GLY A 30 -14.29 -19.79 -9.44
CA GLY A 30 -13.60 -18.51 -9.57
C GLY A 30 -14.09 -17.68 -10.75
N PHE A 31 -14.34 -18.31 -11.90
CA PHE A 31 -14.93 -17.63 -13.05
C PHE A 31 -16.35 -17.12 -12.76
N ARG A 32 -17.18 -17.95 -12.13
CA ARG A 32 -18.53 -17.56 -11.71
C ARG A 32 -18.49 -16.41 -10.70
N ASP A 33 -17.58 -16.47 -9.73
CA ASP A 33 -17.44 -15.44 -8.70
C ASP A 33 -17.00 -14.09 -9.29
N ALA A 34 -16.10 -14.11 -10.27
CA ALA A 34 -15.70 -12.91 -10.98
C ALA A 34 -16.86 -12.26 -11.74
N ILE A 35 -17.66 -13.05 -12.45
CA ILE A 35 -18.86 -12.56 -13.16
C ILE A 35 -19.92 -12.08 -12.17
N SER A 36 -20.18 -12.82 -11.11
CA SER A 36 -21.18 -12.44 -10.10
C SER A 36 -20.83 -11.13 -9.40
N ASN A 37 -19.55 -10.82 -9.29
CA ASN A 37 -19.04 -9.60 -8.67
C ASN A 37 -18.55 -8.56 -9.70
N TRP A 38 -19.08 -8.59 -10.94
CA TRP A 38 -18.67 -7.70 -12.04
C TRP A 38 -18.63 -6.21 -11.64
N TRP A 39 -19.52 -5.80 -10.73
CA TRP A 39 -19.59 -4.43 -10.25
C TRP A 39 -18.37 -4.05 -9.39
N ILE A 40 -17.83 -5.00 -8.62
CA ILE A 40 -16.58 -4.82 -7.87
C ILE A 40 -15.40 -4.73 -8.86
N VAL A 41 -15.42 -5.58 -9.91
CA VAL A 41 -14.43 -5.55 -10.99
C VAL A 41 -14.40 -4.19 -11.67
N LEU A 42 -15.56 -3.66 -12.06
CA LEU A 42 -15.63 -2.34 -12.72
C LEU A 42 -15.17 -1.20 -11.82
N ARG A 43 -15.58 -1.19 -10.56
CA ARG A 43 -15.18 -0.15 -9.60
C ARG A 43 -13.70 -0.25 -9.25
N GLY A 44 -13.20 -1.46 -9.00
CA GLY A 44 -11.77 -1.71 -8.78
C GLY A 44 -10.94 -1.29 -9.98
N GLY A 45 -11.36 -1.71 -11.18
CA GLY A 45 -10.72 -1.31 -12.44
C GLY A 45 -10.74 0.20 -12.68
N GLY A 46 -11.88 0.86 -12.44
CA GLY A 46 -11.98 2.32 -12.53
C GLY A 46 -11.06 3.05 -11.56
N LEU A 47 -10.95 2.55 -10.32
CA LEU A 47 -10.04 3.06 -9.33
C LEU A 47 -8.57 2.87 -9.75
N GLY A 48 -8.23 1.66 -10.26
CA GLY A 48 -6.89 1.36 -10.76
C GLY A 48 -6.51 2.22 -11.96
N ALA A 49 -7.40 2.39 -12.92
CA ALA A 49 -7.17 3.28 -14.07
C ALA A 49 -6.99 4.75 -13.65
N GLY A 50 -7.81 5.23 -12.71
CA GLY A 50 -7.70 6.58 -12.17
C GLY A 50 -6.37 6.81 -11.44
N ILE A 51 -5.93 5.88 -10.58
CA ILE A 51 -4.65 5.96 -9.90
C ILE A 51 -3.49 5.86 -10.90
N GLY A 52 -3.61 4.98 -11.90
CA GLY A 52 -2.62 4.83 -12.95
C GLY A 52 -2.38 6.10 -13.76
N ALA A 53 -3.41 6.92 -13.94
CA ALA A 53 -3.31 8.21 -14.62
C ALA A 53 -2.51 9.25 -13.81
N ILE A 54 -2.22 8.99 -12.54
CA ILE A 54 -1.37 9.84 -11.70
C ILE A 54 0.09 9.37 -11.83
N PRO A 55 0.97 10.18 -12.44
CA PRO A 55 2.35 9.77 -12.64
C PRO A 55 3.06 9.42 -11.34
N GLY A 56 3.80 8.31 -11.34
CA GLY A 56 4.69 7.91 -10.26
C GLY A 56 4.07 7.11 -9.12
N LEU A 57 2.74 6.95 -9.04
CA LEU A 57 2.12 6.11 -8.00
C LEU A 57 2.45 4.63 -8.17
N GLY A 58 2.54 4.16 -9.40
CA GLY A 58 2.90 2.78 -9.70
C GLY A 58 1.92 1.73 -9.18
N SER A 59 2.17 0.47 -9.53
CA SER A 59 1.34 -0.68 -9.12
C SER A 59 1.52 -1.08 -7.64
N SER A 60 2.61 -0.68 -7.00
CA SER A 60 2.93 -1.09 -5.62
C SER A 60 1.93 -0.60 -4.56
N VAL A 61 1.14 0.40 -4.89
CA VAL A 61 0.23 1.12 -3.98
C VAL A 61 -1.23 0.81 -4.26
N VAL A 62 -1.56 0.53 -5.53
CA VAL A 62 -2.95 0.40 -6.00
C VAL A 62 -3.71 -0.73 -5.31
N ASP A 63 -3.05 -1.86 -5.08
CA ASP A 63 -3.65 -3.04 -4.46
C ASP A 63 -4.15 -2.73 -3.05
N TRP A 64 -3.35 -2.01 -2.27
CA TRP A 64 -3.69 -1.62 -0.91
C TRP A 64 -4.83 -0.60 -0.86
N ILE A 65 -4.83 0.36 -1.78
CA ILE A 65 -5.91 1.34 -1.89
C ILE A 65 -7.21 0.65 -2.31
N ALA A 66 -7.15 -0.24 -3.29
CA ALA A 66 -8.32 -0.97 -3.78
C ALA A 66 -8.88 -1.93 -2.73
N TYR A 67 -8.01 -2.64 -2.00
CA TYR A 67 -8.43 -3.48 -0.87
C TYR A 67 -9.06 -2.64 0.24
N GLY A 68 -8.42 -1.54 0.64
CA GLY A 68 -8.93 -0.63 1.67
C GLY A 68 -10.27 -0.01 1.28
N TRP A 69 -10.43 0.36 0.01
CA TRP A 69 -11.70 0.84 -0.53
C TRP A 69 -12.78 -0.26 -0.49
N ALA A 70 -12.46 -1.47 -0.95
CA ALA A 70 -13.40 -2.58 -0.96
C ALA A 70 -13.83 -2.97 0.46
N SER A 71 -12.89 -3.00 1.42
CA SER A 71 -13.18 -3.30 2.81
C SER A 71 -14.13 -2.30 3.48
N GLN A 72 -14.23 -1.09 2.97
CA GLN A 72 -15.12 -0.05 3.49
C GLN A 72 -16.47 0.01 2.78
N THR A 73 -16.54 -0.43 1.51
CA THR A 73 -17.71 -0.23 0.65
C THR A 73 -18.49 -1.51 0.35
N VAL A 74 -17.84 -2.67 0.42
CA VAL A 74 -18.48 -3.96 0.18
C VAL A 74 -19.27 -4.38 1.41
N LYS A 75 -20.49 -4.86 1.21
CA LYS A 75 -21.37 -5.30 2.30
C LYS A 75 -20.76 -6.49 3.06
N ASP A 76 -20.82 -6.45 4.39
CA ASP A 76 -20.31 -7.48 5.31
C ASP A 76 -18.82 -7.80 5.17
N SER A 77 -18.04 -6.91 4.53
CA SER A 77 -16.58 -7.06 4.36
C SER A 77 -15.84 -7.16 5.70
N ASP A 78 -16.31 -6.44 6.72
CA ASP A 78 -15.75 -6.44 8.08
C ASP A 78 -15.76 -7.84 8.74
N LYS A 79 -16.70 -8.71 8.35
CA LYS A 79 -16.82 -10.07 8.88
C LYS A 79 -16.09 -11.12 8.05
N SER A 80 -15.94 -10.89 6.75
CA SER A 80 -15.53 -11.91 5.78
C SER A 80 -14.14 -11.68 5.16
N PHE A 81 -13.69 -10.41 5.02
CA PHE A 81 -12.38 -10.12 4.46
C PHE A 81 -11.26 -10.61 5.39
N GLY A 82 -10.18 -11.11 4.80
CA GLY A 82 -9.11 -11.77 5.54
C GLY A 82 -9.43 -13.20 5.99
N LYS A 83 -10.64 -13.70 5.72
CA LYS A 83 -11.12 -15.05 6.08
C LYS A 83 -11.50 -15.90 4.88
N GLY A 84 -10.98 -15.57 3.69
CA GLY A 84 -11.22 -16.32 2.47
C GLY A 84 -12.34 -15.77 1.57
N ASP A 85 -12.82 -14.58 1.80
CA ASP A 85 -13.79 -13.92 0.92
C ASP A 85 -13.12 -13.51 -0.39
N VAL A 86 -13.58 -14.07 -1.50
CA VAL A 86 -13.02 -13.83 -2.83
C VAL A 86 -13.12 -12.36 -3.28
N ARG A 87 -14.11 -11.62 -2.76
CA ARG A 87 -14.31 -10.19 -3.08
C ARG A 87 -13.12 -9.33 -2.63
N GLY A 88 -12.44 -9.76 -1.56
CA GLY A 88 -11.20 -9.14 -1.08
C GLY A 88 -10.00 -9.36 -2.00
N VAL A 89 -10.08 -10.30 -2.95
CA VAL A 89 -9.08 -10.53 -3.99
C VAL A 89 -9.50 -9.85 -5.29
N ILE A 90 -10.77 -9.94 -5.66
CA ILE A 90 -11.29 -9.37 -6.92
C ILE A 90 -11.02 -7.87 -7.02
N ALA A 91 -11.22 -7.12 -5.95
CA ALA A 91 -11.08 -5.66 -5.98
C ALA A 91 -9.62 -5.19 -6.25
N PRO A 92 -8.59 -5.64 -5.49
CA PRO A 92 -7.21 -5.25 -5.76
C PRO A 92 -6.70 -5.79 -7.08
N GLU A 93 -7.01 -7.03 -7.46
CA GLU A 93 -6.54 -7.60 -8.72
C GLU A 93 -7.13 -6.87 -9.94
N SER A 94 -8.40 -6.46 -9.87
CA SER A 94 -9.01 -5.64 -10.92
C SER A 94 -8.34 -4.28 -11.05
N ALA A 95 -7.97 -3.66 -9.92
CA ALA A 95 -7.28 -2.39 -9.91
C ALA A 95 -5.83 -2.52 -10.43
N ASN A 96 -5.12 -3.57 -10.02
CA ASN A 96 -3.76 -3.85 -10.45
C ASN A 96 -3.67 -4.09 -11.96
N ASN A 97 -4.63 -4.78 -12.54
CA ASN A 97 -4.67 -4.97 -13.99
C ASN A 97 -4.98 -3.65 -14.73
N ALA A 98 -5.91 -2.85 -14.24
CA ALA A 98 -6.34 -1.62 -14.89
C ALA A 98 -5.32 -0.47 -14.78
N ILE A 99 -4.40 -0.49 -13.79
CA ILE A 99 -3.41 0.57 -13.59
C ILE A 99 -2.48 0.73 -14.81
N THR A 100 -2.20 -0.35 -15.51
CA THR A 100 -1.34 -0.33 -16.71
C THR A 100 -1.97 0.52 -17.82
N ALA A 101 -3.27 0.34 -18.05
CA ALA A 101 -4.01 1.15 -19.01
C ALA A 101 -4.11 2.62 -18.56
N GLY A 102 -4.33 2.85 -17.24
CA GLY A 102 -4.34 4.19 -16.67
C GLY A 102 -3.01 4.92 -16.85
N SER A 103 -1.89 4.26 -16.60
CA SER A 103 -0.56 4.85 -16.71
C SER A 103 -0.13 5.17 -18.16
N LEU A 104 -0.78 4.56 -19.14
CA LEU A 104 -0.56 4.87 -20.55
C LEU A 104 -1.06 6.29 -20.90
N VAL A 105 -2.11 6.77 -20.24
CA VAL A 105 -2.71 8.09 -20.51
C VAL A 105 -1.70 9.23 -20.35
N PRO A 106 -1.08 9.46 -19.18
CA PRO A 106 -0.10 10.53 -19.03
C PRO A 106 1.17 10.30 -19.86
N THR A 107 1.50 9.04 -20.14
CA THR A 107 2.67 8.69 -20.94
C THR A 107 2.49 9.13 -22.39
N ILE A 108 1.35 8.87 -23.00
CA ILE A 108 1.05 9.26 -24.39
C ILE A 108 0.76 10.76 -24.48
N ALA A 109 -0.09 11.28 -23.56
CA ALA A 109 -0.58 12.65 -23.67
C ALA A 109 0.45 13.71 -23.29
N PHE A 110 1.33 13.42 -22.33
CA PHE A 110 2.22 14.41 -21.72
C PHE A 110 3.71 14.00 -21.73
N GLY A 111 4.04 12.79 -22.18
CA GLY A 111 5.41 12.28 -22.08
C GLY A 111 5.89 12.06 -20.65
N VAL A 112 4.96 11.88 -19.72
CA VAL A 112 5.27 11.67 -18.30
C VAL A 112 4.96 10.22 -17.95
N PRO A 113 5.99 9.38 -17.67
CA PRO A 113 5.77 7.97 -17.42
C PRO A 113 5.04 7.74 -16.10
N GLY A 114 3.93 7.00 -16.13
CA GLY A 114 3.19 6.60 -14.94
C GLY A 114 3.83 5.43 -14.18
N SER A 115 4.75 4.70 -14.81
CA SER A 115 5.43 3.53 -14.25
C SER A 115 6.79 3.31 -14.90
N ALA A 116 7.61 2.41 -14.35
CA ALA A 116 8.89 2.02 -14.93
C ALA A 116 8.72 1.44 -16.38
N SER A 117 7.70 0.63 -16.59
CA SER A 117 7.38 0.10 -17.92
C SER A 117 7.03 1.20 -18.91
N MET A 118 6.31 2.23 -18.45
CA MET A 118 5.98 3.39 -19.28
C MET A 118 7.21 4.26 -19.59
N ALA A 119 8.21 4.31 -18.70
CA ALA A 119 9.48 4.98 -18.98
C ALA A 119 10.26 4.27 -20.12
N ILE A 120 10.24 2.92 -20.11
CA ILE A 120 10.82 2.14 -21.20
C ILE A 120 10.06 2.40 -22.50
N LEU A 121 8.72 2.44 -22.46
CA LEU A 121 7.89 2.74 -23.62
C LEU A 121 8.21 4.12 -24.21
N LEU A 122 8.43 5.14 -23.38
CA LEU A 122 8.88 6.46 -23.84
C LEU A 122 10.23 6.41 -24.54
N SER A 123 11.16 5.58 -24.06
CA SER A 123 12.43 5.38 -24.74
C SER A 123 12.24 4.77 -26.14
N VAL A 124 11.29 3.84 -26.27
CA VAL A 124 10.92 3.26 -27.58
C VAL A 124 10.32 4.33 -28.49
N PHE A 125 9.47 5.22 -27.98
CA PHE A 125 8.93 6.33 -28.78
C PHE A 125 10.04 7.20 -29.35
N LEU A 126 11.03 7.57 -28.51
CA LEU A 126 12.17 8.39 -28.96
C LEU A 126 12.99 7.70 -30.06
N ILE A 127 13.22 6.38 -29.97
CA ILE A 127 13.93 5.60 -30.98
C ILE A 127 13.18 5.61 -32.33
N HIS A 128 11.86 5.58 -32.27
CA HIS A 128 11.02 5.61 -33.47
C HIS A 128 10.65 7.03 -33.93
N GLY A 129 11.21 8.08 -33.30
CA GLY A 129 10.91 9.47 -33.66
C GLY A 129 9.49 9.92 -33.30
N LEU A 130 8.81 9.19 -32.40
CA LEU A 130 7.48 9.53 -31.92
C LEU A 130 7.58 10.48 -30.74
N VAL A 131 6.91 11.61 -30.81
CA VAL A 131 6.87 12.60 -29.73
C VAL A 131 5.54 12.46 -28.99
N PRO A 132 5.54 12.15 -27.68
CA PRO A 132 4.33 12.17 -26.86
C PRO A 132 3.68 13.55 -26.89
N GLY A 133 2.36 13.59 -26.95
CA GLY A 133 1.63 14.85 -27.00
C GLY A 133 0.39 14.79 -27.89
N PRO A 134 -0.13 15.95 -28.33
CA PRO A 134 -1.31 16.04 -29.18
C PRO A 134 -1.21 15.22 -30.46
N ASP A 135 0.00 15.10 -31.05
CA ASP A 135 0.22 14.36 -32.29
C ASP A 135 -0.09 12.86 -32.13
N MET A 136 0.05 12.31 -30.92
CA MET A 136 -0.33 10.94 -30.63
C MET A 136 -1.85 10.72 -30.68
N LEU A 137 -2.63 11.78 -30.56
CA LEU A 137 -4.09 11.76 -30.70
C LEU A 137 -4.56 12.25 -32.09
N GLY A 138 -3.64 12.69 -32.92
CA GLY A 138 -3.87 13.18 -34.30
C GLY A 138 -3.14 12.32 -35.33
N GLU A 139 -1.99 12.76 -35.79
CA GLU A 139 -1.22 12.15 -36.87
C GLU A 139 -0.77 10.71 -36.57
N ASN A 140 -0.41 10.43 -35.31
CA ASN A 140 0.03 9.11 -34.82
C ASN A 140 -1.07 8.33 -34.09
N LEU A 141 -2.33 8.61 -34.36
CA LEU A 141 -3.46 7.96 -33.70
C LEU A 141 -3.49 6.44 -33.91
N ASN A 142 -3.03 5.97 -35.07
CA ASN A 142 -2.87 4.55 -35.37
C ASN A 142 -1.92 3.84 -34.41
N VAL A 143 -0.82 4.49 -34.03
CA VAL A 143 0.14 3.95 -33.04
C VAL A 143 -0.52 3.87 -31.65
N THR A 144 -1.22 4.93 -31.27
CA THR A 144 -1.95 4.97 -29.97
C THR A 144 -2.99 3.85 -29.90
N TYR A 145 -3.81 3.67 -30.93
CA TYR A 145 -4.77 2.57 -30.96
C TYR A 145 -4.10 1.19 -30.99
N SER A 146 -2.98 1.05 -31.71
CA SER A 146 -2.22 -0.20 -31.71
C SER A 146 -1.75 -0.59 -30.31
N MET A 147 -1.30 0.38 -29.50
CA MET A 147 -0.92 0.13 -28.10
C MET A 147 -2.12 -0.26 -27.23
N VAL A 148 -3.23 0.45 -27.36
CA VAL A 148 -4.46 0.14 -26.60
C VAL A 148 -4.93 -1.29 -26.91
N TRP A 149 -5.00 -1.65 -28.18
CA TRP A 149 -5.41 -2.99 -28.59
C TRP A 149 -4.39 -4.07 -28.19
N SER A 150 -3.09 -3.75 -28.25
CA SER A 150 -2.04 -4.67 -27.79
C SER A 150 -2.19 -4.99 -26.31
N ILE A 151 -2.45 -3.98 -25.48
CA ILE A 151 -2.72 -4.19 -24.04
C ILE A 151 -3.98 -5.03 -23.84
N ALA A 152 -5.06 -4.75 -24.56
CA ALA A 152 -6.31 -5.50 -24.45
C ALA A 152 -6.12 -6.98 -24.82
N ILE A 153 -5.46 -7.25 -25.94
CA ILE A 153 -5.18 -8.62 -26.41
C ILE A 153 -4.21 -9.33 -25.44
N ALA A 154 -3.17 -8.64 -25.00
CA ALA A 154 -2.21 -9.20 -24.05
C ALA A 154 -2.88 -9.58 -22.72
N ASN A 155 -3.82 -8.78 -22.23
CA ASN A 155 -4.59 -9.09 -21.02
C ASN A 155 -5.50 -10.33 -21.22
N ILE A 156 -6.17 -10.43 -22.35
CA ILE A 156 -7.01 -11.61 -22.66
C ILE A 156 -6.15 -12.87 -22.74
N LEU A 157 -5.05 -12.82 -23.49
CA LEU A 157 -4.14 -13.97 -23.65
C LEU A 157 -3.46 -14.32 -22.31
N GLY A 158 -2.96 -13.31 -21.60
CA GLY A 158 -2.31 -13.49 -20.31
C GLY A 158 -3.25 -14.10 -19.27
N ALA A 159 -4.46 -13.56 -19.15
CA ALA A 159 -5.48 -14.10 -18.26
C ALA A 159 -5.86 -15.54 -18.65
N GLY A 160 -6.01 -15.81 -19.95
CA GLY A 160 -6.28 -17.16 -20.47
C GLY A 160 -5.18 -18.17 -20.13
N ILE A 161 -3.92 -17.81 -20.31
CA ILE A 161 -2.76 -18.62 -19.96
C ILE A 161 -2.70 -18.84 -18.46
N CYS A 162 -2.78 -17.79 -17.65
CA CYS A 162 -2.77 -17.92 -16.18
C CYS A 162 -3.91 -18.78 -15.67
N PHE A 163 -5.09 -18.65 -16.26
CA PHE A 163 -6.25 -19.47 -15.92
C PHE A 163 -6.03 -20.94 -16.30
N ALA A 164 -5.54 -21.22 -17.50
CA ALA A 164 -5.25 -22.59 -17.94
C ALA A 164 -4.19 -23.28 -17.07
N PHE A 165 -3.19 -22.54 -16.61
CA PHE A 165 -2.10 -23.06 -15.77
C PHE A 165 -2.33 -22.84 -14.25
N SER A 166 -3.51 -22.37 -13.84
CA SER A 166 -3.80 -22.04 -12.44
C SER A 166 -3.57 -23.21 -11.47
N GLY A 167 -3.85 -24.44 -11.92
CA GLY A 167 -3.59 -25.64 -11.13
C GLY A 167 -2.11 -25.93 -10.88
N GLN A 168 -1.26 -25.63 -11.85
CA GLN A 168 0.19 -25.78 -11.72
C GLN A 168 0.76 -24.65 -10.82
N LEU A 169 0.28 -23.43 -11.01
CA LEU A 169 0.67 -22.28 -10.19
C LEU A 169 0.27 -22.47 -8.73
N ALA A 170 -0.91 -23.03 -8.46
CA ALA A 170 -1.35 -23.35 -7.09
C ALA A 170 -0.41 -24.33 -6.37
N LYS A 171 0.27 -25.23 -7.09
CA LYS A 171 1.25 -26.13 -6.48
C LYS A 171 2.47 -25.42 -5.93
N ILE A 172 2.80 -24.22 -6.44
CA ILE A 172 3.91 -23.42 -5.92
C ILE A 172 3.62 -22.97 -4.48
N ALA A 173 2.35 -22.69 -4.15
CA ALA A 173 1.96 -22.29 -2.80
C ALA A 173 2.08 -23.41 -1.75
N ILE A 174 2.12 -24.66 -2.19
CA ILE A 174 2.25 -25.86 -1.33
C ILE A 174 3.73 -26.28 -1.16
N LEU A 175 4.65 -25.68 -1.93
CA LEU A 175 6.07 -25.98 -1.81
C LEU A 175 6.57 -25.69 -0.39
N ARG A 176 7.51 -26.54 0.05
CA ARG A 176 8.16 -26.36 1.35
C ARG A 176 8.88 -25.01 1.41
N TYR A 177 8.74 -24.31 2.53
CA TYR A 177 9.38 -23.02 2.75
C TYR A 177 10.90 -23.04 2.50
N THR A 178 11.58 -24.17 2.75
CA THR A 178 13.01 -24.36 2.53
C THR A 178 13.46 -24.20 1.08
N LEU A 179 12.56 -24.38 0.12
CA LEU A 179 12.81 -24.18 -1.32
C LEU A 179 12.42 -22.77 -1.76
N ILE A 180 11.29 -22.28 -1.26
CA ILE A 180 10.75 -20.97 -1.67
C ILE A 180 11.61 -19.84 -1.09
N LEU A 181 12.00 -19.95 0.18
CA LEU A 181 12.67 -18.89 0.90
C LEU A 181 14.01 -18.47 0.24
N PRO A 182 14.95 -19.37 -0.09
CA PRO A 182 16.19 -18.97 -0.75
C PRO A 182 15.94 -18.36 -2.14
N ALA A 183 15.03 -18.97 -2.93
CA ALA A 183 14.71 -18.48 -4.27
C ALA A 183 14.16 -17.05 -4.22
N VAL A 184 13.19 -16.77 -3.35
CA VAL A 184 12.62 -15.41 -3.20
C VAL A 184 13.65 -14.44 -2.65
N LEU A 185 14.51 -14.84 -1.70
CA LEU A 185 15.59 -14.01 -1.20
C LEU A 185 16.53 -13.55 -2.30
N VAL A 186 16.98 -14.48 -3.17
CA VAL A 186 17.84 -14.13 -4.31
C VAL A 186 17.17 -13.03 -5.18
N PHE A 187 15.90 -13.22 -5.53
CA PHE A 187 15.18 -12.22 -6.33
C PHE A 187 15.04 -10.88 -5.61
N VAL A 188 14.79 -10.88 -4.30
CA VAL A 188 14.66 -9.65 -3.50
C VAL A 188 16.00 -8.91 -3.44
N TYR A 189 17.12 -9.63 -3.21
CA TYR A 189 18.45 -9.01 -3.15
C TYR A 189 18.90 -8.50 -4.50
N VAL A 190 18.77 -9.31 -5.55
CA VAL A 190 19.11 -8.89 -6.92
C VAL A 190 18.26 -7.69 -7.34
N GLY A 191 16.95 -7.74 -7.06
CA GLY A 191 16.05 -6.64 -7.39
C GLY A 191 16.38 -5.34 -6.65
N ALA A 192 16.72 -5.42 -5.37
CA ALA A 192 17.13 -4.25 -4.59
C ALA A 192 18.43 -3.63 -5.12
N PHE A 193 19.44 -4.47 -5.38
CA PHE A 193 20.74 -4.00 -5.86
C PHE A 193 20.68 -3.46 -7.29
N GLN A 194 19.83 -4.06 -8.16
CA GLN A 194 19.73 -3.69 -9.58
C GLN A 194 19.17 -2.27 -9.77
N SER A 195 18.43 -1.73 -8.81
CA SER A 195 17.78 -0.41 -8.93
C SER A 195 18.81 0.73 -9.06
N SER A 196 19.78 0.82 -8.17
CA SER A 196 20.80 1.88 -8.18
C SER A 196 22.24 1.36 -8.21
N ARG A 197 22.43 0.04 -8.16
CA ARG A 197 23.73 -0.64 -8.08
C ARG A 197 24.61 -0.15 -6.94
N ASN A 198 23.99 0.20 -5.83
CA ASN A 198 24.65 0.73 -4.65
C ASN A 198 24.46 -0.23 -3.45
N TRP A 199 25.51 -0.48 -2.71
CA TRP A 199 25.45 -1.27 -1.47
C TRP A 199 24.51 -0.66 -0.42
N GLY A 200 24.29 0.65 -0.46
CA GLY A 200 23.31 1.35 0.38
C GLY A 200 21.91 0.80 0.27
N ASP A 201 21.51 0.30 -0.91
CA ASP A 201 20.19 -0.31 -1.12
C ASP A 201 19.99 -1.59 -0.32
N LEU A 202 21.07 -2.39 -0.19
CA LEU A 202 21.02 -3.62 0.61
C LEU A 202 20.93 -3.30 2.10
N TYR A 203 21.67 -2.28 2.59
CA TYR A 203 21.50 -1.82 3.97
C TYR A 203 20.11 -1.27 4.23
N ALA A 204 19.57 -0.46 3.32
CA ALA A 204 18.19 0.03 3.40
C ALA A 204 17.19 -1.12 3.43
N LEU A 205 17.36 -2.13 2.55
CA LEU A 205 16.53 -3.33 2.52
C LEU A 205 16.49 -4.03 3.88
N LEU A 206 17.66 -4.22 4.52
CA LEU A 206 17.76 -4.86 5.83
C LEU A 206 17.12 -4.03 6.94
N ILE A 207 17.38 -2.72 6.97
CA ILE A 207 16.77 -1.80 7.95
C ILE A 207 15.25 -1.85 7.84
N PHE A 208 14.71 -1.72 6.63
CA PHE A 208 13.26 -1.79 6.42
C PHE A 208 12.67 -3.18 6.66
N ALA A 209 13.46 -4.25 6.50
CA ALA A 209 13.04 -5.60 6.88
C ALA A 209 12.83 -5.71 8.39
N VAL A 210 13.78 -5.19 9.19
CA VAL A 210 13.69 -5.17 10.66
C VAL A 210 12.52 -4.30 11.10
N ILE A 211 12.38 -3.08 10.55
CA ILE A 211 11.26 -2.19 10.86
C ILE A 211 9.93 -2.86 10.54
N GLY A 212 9.77 -3.42 9.34
CA GLY A 212 8.54 -4.07 8.90
C GLY A 212 8.19 -5.31 9.72
N TRP A 213 9.19 -6.09 10.15
CA TRP A 213 8.97 -7.23 11.05
C TRP A 213 8.55 -6.75 12.46
N THR A 214 9.21 -5.74 12.99
CA THR A 214 8.87 -5.13 14.29
C THR A 214 7.45 -4.55 14.27
N MET A 215 7.08 -3.81 13.21
CA MET A 215 5.73 -3.28 13.03
C MET A 215 4.69 -4.41 13.05
N LYS A 216 4.97 -5.53 12.37
CA LYS A 216 4.07 -6.68 12.37
C LYS A 216 3.90 -7.26 13.77
N GLN A 217 4.99 -7.45 14.52
CA GLN A 217 4.94 -7.96 15.90
C GLN A 217 4.14 -7.03 16.84
N LEU A 218 4.21 -5.74 16.61
CA LEU A 218 3.48 -4.72 17.37
C LEU A 218 2.04 -4.49 16.84
N ARG A 219 1.60 -5.27 15.85
CA ARG A 219 0.30 -5.12 15.16
C ARG A 219 0.10 -3.74 14.53
N TRP A 220 1.15 -3.17 13.99
CA TRP A 220 1.11 -1.92 13.27
C TRP A 220 0.89 -2.16 11.78
N PRO A 221 -0.08 -1.47 11.14
CA PRO A 221 -0.32 -1.64 9.71
C PRO A 221 0.86 -1.10 8.91
N ARG A 222 1.46 -1.94 8.06
CA ARG A 222 2.59 -1.59 7.20
C ARG A 222 2.20 -0.82 5.93
N PRO A 223 1.01 -1.03 5.33
CA PRO A 223 0.62 -0.33 4.11
C PRO A 223 0.70 1.20 4.19
N PRO A 224 0.26 1.88 5.26
CA PRO A 224 0.42 3.33 5.37
C PRO A 224 1.87 3.80 5.34
N LEU A 225 2.80 3.01 5.91
CA LEU A 225 4.24 3.33 5.84
C LEU A 225 4.75 3.22 4.41
N ILE A 226 4.39 2.14 3.70
CA ILE A 226 4.78 1.92 2.29
C ILE A 226 4.20 3.04 1.42
N LEU A 227 2.92 3.37 1.60
CA LEU A 227 2.25 4.48 0.91
C LEU A 227 2.97 5.80 1.14
N GLY A 228 3.26 6.13 2.41
CA GLY A 228 3.97 7.36 2.75
C GLY A 228 5.37 7.42 2.16
N PHE A 229 6.09 6.30 2.14
CA PHE A 229 7.43 6.23 1.57
C PHE A 229 7.40 6.43 0.04
N VAL A 230 6.50 5.76 -0.66
CA VAL A 230 6.37 5.89 -2.13
C VAL A 230 5.86 7.27 -2.54
N LEU A 231 4.85 7.78 -1.83
CA LEU A 231 4.29 9.10 -2.13
C LEU A 231 5.19 10.26 -1.69
N GLY A 232 6.05 10.04 -0.69
CA GLY A 232 6.89 11.08 -0.11
C GLY A 232 7.76 11.79 -1.14
N SER A 233 8.48 11.05 -1.96
CA SER A 233 9.33 11.60 -3.02
C SER A 233 8.55 12.39 -4.08
N LEU A 234 7.33 11.95 -4.39
CA LEU A 234 6.45 12.64 -5.33
C LEU A 234 5.90 13.94 -4.74
N ILE A 235 5.42 13.87 -3.49
CA ILE A 235 4.90 15.03 -2.77
C ILE A 235 6.00 16.08 -2.65
N GLU A 236 7.20 15.69 -2.21
CA GLU A 236 8.34 16.59 -2.07
C GLU A 236 8.69 17.25 -3.41
N ARG A 237 8.83 16.47 -4.47
CA ARG A 237 9.18 16.96 -5.80
C ARG A 237 8.16 17.97 -6.34
N TYR A 238 6.89 17.59 -6.34
CA TYR A 238 5.84 18.46 -6.89
C TYR A 238 5.55 19.68 -6.00
N MET A 239 5.68 19.52 -4.69
CA MET A 239 5.55 20.63 -3.76
C MET A 239 6.70 21.63 -3.93
N PHE A 240 7.94 21.15 -4.10
CA PHE A 240 9.09 21.99 -4.41
C PHE A 240 8.89 22.77 -5.71
N ILE A 241 8.48 22.11 -6.78
CA ILE A 241 8.19 22.76 -8.07
C ILE A 241 7.09 23.83 -7.92
N SER A 242 6.00 23.48 -7.24
CA SER A 242 4.86 24.40 -7.07
C SER A 242 5.22 25.60 -6.22
N THR A 243 5.93 25.39 -5.11
CA THR A 243 6.33 26.49 -4.21
C THR A 243 7.43 27.37 -4.80
N SER A 244 8.38 26.78 -5.56
CA SER A 244 9.43 27.55 -6.24
C SER A 244 8.89 28.40 -7.39
N ARG A 245 7.84 27.93 -8.09
CA ARG A 245 7.27 28.64 -9.24
C ARG A 245 6.19 29.64 -8.86
N TYR A 246 5.35 29.32 -7.87
CA TYR A 246 4.13 30.07 -7.55
C TYR A 246 4.06 30.56 -6.09
N GLY A 247 5.13 30.34 -5.29
CA GLY A 247 5.07 30.63 -3.87
C GLY A 247 3.98 29.83 -3.16
N LEU A 248 3.07 30.47 -2.46
CA LEU A 248 1.89 29.87 -1.86
C LEU A 248 0.62 30.07 -2.70
N ASP A 249 0.69 30.82 -3.80
CA ASP A 249 -0.48 31.15 -4.63
C ASP A 249 -1.07 29.92 -5.34
N TRP A 250 -0.31 28.83 -5.46
CA TRP A 250 -0.85 27.59 -6.01
C TRP A 250 -2.00 27.00 -5.18
N LEU A 251 -2.07 27.32 -3.87
CA LEU A 251 -3.16 26.89 -2.99
C LEU A 251 -4.49 27.59 -3.32
N SER A 252 -4.45 28.77 -3.93
CA SER A 252 -5.64 29.52 -4.31
C SER A 252 -6.27 29.07 -5.64
N ARG A 253 -5.60 28.15 -6.36
CA ARG A 253 -6.12 27.66 -7.65
C ARG A 253 -7.40 26.84 -7.46
N PRO A 254 -8.45 27.06 -8.30
CA PRO A 254 -9.75 26.41 -8.14
C PRO A 254 -9.66 24.88 -8.07
N LEU A 255 -8.85 24.24 -8.92
CA LEU A 255 -8.66 22.80 -8.92
C LEU A 255 -8.06 22.29 -7.60
N VAL A 256 -7.08 23.01 -7.04
CA VAL A 256 -6.45 22.66 -5.77
C VAL A 256 -7.45 22.77 -4.63
N ILE A 257 -8.24 23.83 -4.61
CA ILE A 257 -9.31 24.04 -3.61
C ILE A 257 -10.34 22.91 -3.69
N ILE A 258 -10.79 22.53 -4.89
CA ILE A 258 -11.74 21.44 -5.10
C ILE A 258 -11.16 20.11 -4.56
N LEU A 259 -9.89 19.82 -4.85
CA LEU A 259 -9.23 18.60 -4.38
C LEU A 259 -9.09 18.58 -2.85
N PHE A 260 -8.67 19.68 -2.24
CA PHE A 260 -8.58 19.78 -0.78
C PHE A 260 -9.96 19.72 -0.11
N ALA A 261 -10.97 20.39 -0.68
CA ALA A 261 -12.33 20.30 -0.18
C ALA A 261 -12.89 18.88 -0.29
N GLY A 262 -12.64 18.19 -1.40
CA GLY A 262 -13.00 16.79 -1.57
C GLY A 262 -12.34 15.88 -0.54
N ALA A 263 -11.03 16.04 -0.32
CA ALA A 263 -10.30 15.30 0.71
C ALA A 263 -10.84 15.58 2.12
N ALA A 264 -11.12 16.84 2.45
CA ALA A 264 -11.72 17.21 3.73
C ALA A 264 -13.12 16.60 3.91
N LEU A 265 -13.96 16.60 2.86
CA LEU A 265 -15.29 15.96 2.90
C LEU A 265 -15.20 14.47 3.16
N LEU A 266 -14.23 13.77 2.56
CA LEU A 266 -13.99 12.35 2.80
C LEU A 266 -13.60 12.07 4.26
N LEU A 267 -12.90 12.98 4.91
CA LEU A 267 -12.51 12.85 6.32
C LEU A 267 -13.66 13.13 7.29
N ILE A 268 -14.66 13.95 6.90
CA ILE A 268 -15.79 14.30 7.77
C ILE A 268 -16.59 13.06 8.18
N GLY A 269 -16.80 12.11 7.29
CA GLY A 269 -17.57 10.89 7.56
C GLY A 269 -16.99 10.04 8.69
N PRO A 270 -15.73 9.56 8.57
CA PRO A 270 -15.02 8.84 9.64
C PRO A 270 -14.93 9.65 10.93
N LEU A 271 -14.61 10.94 10.84
CA LEU A 271 -14.45 11.81 12.00
C LEU A 271 -15.77 11.97 12.77
N ARG A 272 -16.89 12.25 12.07
CA ARG A 272 -18.22 12.32 12.70
C ARG A 272 -18.63 10.99 13.35
N ARG A 273 -18.34 9.84 12.74
CA ARG A 273 -18.59 8.52 13.33
C ARG A 273 -17.78 8.34 14.62
N HIS A 274 -16.51 8.69 14.58
CA HIS A 274 -15.62 8.61 15.73
C HIS A 274 -16.12 9.49 16.90
N PHE A 275 -16.43 10.76 16.62
CA PHE A 275 -16.97 11.69 17.62
C PHE A 275 -18.36 11.26 18.17
N ARG A 276 -19.24 10.74 17.30
CA ARG A 276 -20.57 10.27 17.73
C ARG A 276 -20.46 9.04 18.64
N PHE A 277 -19.53 8.14 18.34
CA PHE A 277 -19.25 6.97 19.16
C PHE A 277 -18.73 7.36 20.56
N LEU A 278 -17.87 8.36 20.65
CA LEU A 278 -17.32 8.85 21.89
C LEU A 278 -18.30 9.67 22.73
N GLY A 279 -19.54 9.88 22.27
CA GLY A 279 -20.51 10.73 22.97
C GLY A 279 -20.17 12.23 22.92
N GLY A 280 -19.43 12.65 21.89
CA GLY A 280 -18.97 14.03 21.72
C GLY A 280 -17.76 14.37 22.58
N ILE A 281 -17.44 15.69 22.67
CA ILE A 281 -16.26 16.18 23.41
C ILE A 281 -16.34 15.84 24.90
N LYS A 282 -17.52 15.88 25.50
CA LYS A 282 -17.73 15.50 26.91
C LYS A 282 -17.45 14.02 27.14
N GLY A 283 -17.83 13.17 26.22
CA GLY A 283 -17.52 11.74 26.26
C GLY A 283 -16.02 11.46 26.16
N VAL A 284 -15.30 12.15 25.26
CA VAL A 284 -13.83 12.03 25.15
C VAL A 284 -13.15 12.35 26.48
N LEU A 285 -13.57 13.42 27.16
CA LEU A 285 -13.02 13.84 28.45
C LEU A 285 -13.33 12.83 29.58
N SER A 286 -14.50 12.17 29.55
CA SER A 286 -14.89 11.17 30.57
C SER A 286 -14.12 9.85 30.44
N TYR A 287 -13.55 9.57 29.27
CA TYR A 287 -12.76 8.36 29.02
C TYR A 287 -11.25 8.53 29.29
N ILE A 288 -10.82 9.72 29.73
CA ILE A 288 -9.44 9.95 30.15
C ILE A 288 -9.21 9.16 31.45
N GLY A 289 -8.60 7.99 31.30
CA GLY A 289 -8.24 7.11 32.43
C GLY A 289 -6.79 7.32 32.87
N SER A 290 -6.38 6.55 33.86
CA SER A 290 -4.98 6.53 34.30
C SER A 290 -4.06 6.11 33.14
N PRO A 291 -2.92 6.79 32.93
CA PRO A 291 -2.00 6.48 31.82
C PRO A 291 -1.43 5.07 32.00
N LYS A 292 -1.54 4.26 30.98
CA LYS A 292 -0.92 2.92 30.91
C LYS A 292 -0.03 2.85 29.69
N ILE A 293 1.28 2.75 29.90
CA ILE A 293 2.29 2.65 28.84
C ILE A 293 2.54 1.17 28.54
N GLU A 294 2.54 0.82 27.27
CA GLU A 294 2.89 -0.51 26.76
C GLU A 294 4.08 -0.42 25.81
N PRO A 295 4.84 -1.53 25.60
CA PRO A 295 5.99 -1.53 24.68
C PRO A 295 5.68 -1.05 23.25
N ARG A 296 4.45 -1.20 22.79
CA ARG A 296 3.99 -0.70 21.49
C ARG A 296 3.95 0.83 21.40
N ASP A 297 3.82 1.52 22.54
CA ASP A 297 3.78 2.98 22.57
C ASP A 297 5.16 3.58 22.31
N LEU A 298 6.23 2.81 22.53
CA LEU A 298 7.62 3.21 22.28
C LEU A 298 7.87 3.57 20.80
N PHE A 299 7.13 2.92 19.90
CA PHE A 299 7.23 3.23 18.48
C PHE A 299 6.73 4.66 18.18
N TYR A 300 5.64 5.11 18.82
CA TYR A 300 5.17 6.49 18.67
C TYR A 300 6.20 7.49 19.19
N VAL A 301 6.85 7.17 20.30
CA VAL A 301 7.94 8.01 20.84
C VAL A 301 9.09 8.10 19.85
N GLY A 302 9.49 6.97 19.24
CA GLY A 302 10.50 6.95 18.19
C GLY A 302 10.09 7.75 16.95
N ALA A 303 8.83 7.62 16.49
CA ALA A 303 8.31 8.37 15.36
C ALA A 303 8.25 9.88 15.65
N ILE A 304 7.85 10.29 16.86
CA ILE A 304 7.85 11.69 17.31
C ILE A 304 9.28 12.24 17.34
N ALA A 305 10.24 11.49 17.88
CA ALA A 305 11.63 11.89 17.93
C ALA A 305 12.22 12.09 16.52
N LEU A 306 11.94 11.14 15.61
CA LEU A 306 12.41 11.20 14.22
C LEU A 306 11.79 12.40 13.47
N ALA A 307 10.47 12.57 13.56
CA ALA A 307 9.77 13.68 12.92
C ALA A 307 10.20 15.04 13.51
N GLY A 308 10.37 15.09 14.84
CA GLY A 308 10.89 16.30 15.53
C GLY A 308 12.28 16.66 15.08
N TYR A 309 13.17 15.68 14.96
CA TYR A 309 14.52 15.88 14.43
C TYR A 309 14.48 16.38 12.97
N ALA A 310 13.64 15.77 12.12
CA ALA A 310 13.50 16.19 10.74
C ALA A 310 12.99 17.64 10.62
N VAL A 311 12.01 18.05 11.43
CA VAL A 311 11.51 19.43 11.49
C VAL A 311 12.60 20.38 11.98
N PHE A 312 13.35 20.00 13.01
CA PHE A 312 14.44 20.79 13.54
C PHE A 312 15.54 21.06 12.51
N VAL A 313 15.97 20.01 11.80
CA VAL A 313 16.99 20.14 10.74
C VAL A 313 16.46 20.99 9.58
N ALA A 314 15.22 20.77 9.16
CA ALA A 314 14.61 21.52 8.07
C ALA A 314 14.44 23.01 8.37
N TRP A 315 14.45 23.40 9.64
CA TRP A 315 14.32 24.82 10.03
C TRP A 315 15.41 25.70 9.42
N GLY A 316 16.64 25.18 9.30
CA GLY A 316 17.78 25.90 8.73
C GLY A 316 17.84 25.91 7.20
N TRP A 317 16.93 25.24 6.50
CA TRP A 317 16.98 25.14 5.04
C TRP A 317 16.39 26.38 4.33
N SER A 318 16.72 26.54 3.05
CA SER A 318 16.14 27.57 2.20
C SER A 318 14.62 27.39 2.08
N TRP A 319 13.87 28.46 1.84
CA TRP A 319 12.40 28.45 1.84
C TRP A 319 11.79 27.34 0.97
N GLY A 320 12.26 27.18 -0.27
CA GLY A 320 11.73 26.18 -1.19
C GLY A 320 11.94 24.73 -0.70
N ALA A 321 13.10 24.43 -0.12
CA ALA A 321 13.42 23.13 0.42
C ALA A 321 12.75 22.85 1.79
N LYS A 322 12.51 23.91 2.58
CA LYS A 322 11.96 23.85 3.92
C LYS A 322 10.48 23.52 3.97
N VAL A 323 9.68 24.03 3.03
CA VAL A 323 8.20 23.96 3.08
C VAL A 323 7.70 22.51 3.14
N GLY A 324 8.23 21.61 2.30
CA GLY A 324 7.84 20.21 2.26
C GLY A 324 8.03 19.51 3.61
N PRO A 325 9.27 19.39 4.09
CA PRO A 325 9.58 18.72 5.36
C PRO A 325 8.88 19.36 6.56
N MET A 326 8.71 20.68 6.59
CA MET A 326 8.02 21.37 7.67
C MET A 326 6.54 21.03 7.73
N VAL A 327 5.83 21.12 6.61
CA VAL A 327 4.39 20.81 6.55
C VAL A 327 4.13 19.34 6.90
N VAL A 328 4.83 18.43 6.24
CA VAL A 328 4.67 16.99 6.49
C VAL A 328 5.11 16.63 7.92
N GLY A 329 6.24 17.16 8.37
CA GLY A 329 6.78 16.91 9.72
C GLY A 329 5.85 17.40 10.82
N VAL A 330 5.28 18.59 10.72
CA VAL A 330 4.34 19.14 11.71
C VAL A 330 3.05 18.31 11.73
N ILE A 331 2.51 17.94 10.56
CA ILE A 331 1.32 17.09 10.48
C ILE A 331 1.62 15.72 11.13
N THR A 332 2.77 15.12 10.81
CA THR A 332 3.19 13.84 11.38
C THR A 332 3.34 13.92 12.89
N LEU A 333 4.01 14.95 13.40
CA LEU A 333 4.15 15.18 14.84
C LEU A 333 2.79 15.28 15.51
N THR A 334 1.89 16.11 14.96
CA THR A 334 0.55 16.30 15.51
C THR A 334 -0.21 14.97 15.55
N CYS A 335 -0.21 14.22 14.43
CA CYS A 335 -0.87 12.93 14.36
C CYS A 335 -0.27 11.90 15.32
N CYS A 336 1.05 11.82 15.43
CA CYS A 336 1.73 10.89 16.33
C CYS A 336 1.45 11.23 17.81
N VAL A 337 1.49 12.52 18.18
CA VAL A 337 1.18 12.98 19.54
C VAL A 337 -0.28 12.67 19.89
N VAL A 338 -1.22 13.02 19.02
CA VAL A 338 -2.66 12.72 19.23
C VAL A 338 -2.88 11.22 19.34
N SER A 339 -2.25 10.42 18.48
CA SER A 339 -2.36 8.96 18.50
C SER A 339 -1.77 8.38 19.79
N LEU A 340 -0.61 8.87 20.25
CA LEU A 340 0.02 8.44 21.49
C LEU A 340 -0.88 8.78 22.69
N LEU A 341 -1.38 10.01 22.76
CA LEU A 341 -2.29 10.43 23.81
C LEU A 341 -3.57 9.56 23.83
N ASN A 342 -4.14 9.32 22.67
CA ASN A 342 -5.31 8.45 22.55
C ASN A 342 -5.01 7.01 22.99
N GLN A 343 -3.85 6.46 22.63
CA GLN A 343 -3.43 5.11 23.06
C GLN A 343 -3.18 5.03 24.56
N VAL A 344 -2.51 6.00 25.14
CA VAL A 344 -2.15 6.01 26.57
C VAL A 344 -3.36 6.27 27.47
N PHE A 345 -4.25 7.17 27.08
CA PHE A 345 -5.35 7.65 27.92
C PHE A 345 -6.73 7.05 27.60
N ALA A 346 -7.00 6.62 26.34
CA ALA A 346 -8.32 6.17 25.91
C ALA A 346 -8.46 4.63 25.83
N ARG A 347 -7.64 3.86 26.51
CA ARG A 347 -7.72 2.37 26.53
C ARG A 347 -9.06 1.84 27.03
N GLY A 348 -9.72 2.56 27.91
CA GLY A 348 -11.07 2.22 28.36
C GLY A 348 -12.08 2.17 27.21
N VAL A 349 -11.93 3.08 26.23
CA VAL A 349 -12.79 3.13 25.03
C VAL A 349 -12.56 1.93 24.13
N HIS A 350 -11.31 1.53 23.94
CA HIS A 350 -10.98 0.36 23.11
C HIS A 350 -11.50 -0.94 23.73
N LYS A 351 -11.46 -1.04 25.06
CA LYS A 351 -12.00 -2.18 25.79
C LYS A 351 -13.53 -2.20 25.71
N ALA A 352 -14.19 -1.07 25.93
CA ALA A 352 -15.63 -0.94 25.81
C ALA A 352 -16.14 -1.23 24.39
N ARG A 353 -15.38 -0.87 23.35
CA ARG A 353 -15.66 -1.23 21.95
C ARG A 353 -15.61 -2.73 21.71
N ALA A 354 -14.58 -3.38 22.22
CA ALA A 354 -14.40 -4.82 22.10
C ALA A 354 -15.54 -5.57 22.82
N GLU A 355 -15.96 -5.10 23.99
CA GLU A 355 -17.06 -5.65 24.77
C GLU A 355 -18.44 -5.39 24.14
N ALA A 356 -18.62 -4.26 23.44
CA ALA A 356 -19.85 -3.95 22.73
C ALA A 356 -20.03 -4.72 21.40
N GLY A 357 -19.07 -5.59 21.05
CA GLY A 357 -19.11 -6.36 19.80
C GLY A 357 -18.96 -5.48 18.54
N GLU A 358 -18.68 -4.18 18.71
CA GLU A 358 -18.23 -3.36 17.60
C GLU A 358 -16.80 -3.77 17.27
N VAL A 359 -16.70 -4.79 16.40
CA VAL A 359 -15.46 -5.06 15.67
C VAL A 359 -15.08 -3.74 15.04
N SER A 360 -13.97 -3.14 15.50
CA SER A 360 -13.45 -1.96 14.84
C SER A 360 -13.39 -2.33 13.35
N ARG A 361 -13.90 -1.48 12.47
CA ARG A 361 -13.66 -1.59 11.03
C ARG A 361 -12.18 -1.25 10.76
N ASP A 362 -11.31 -1.84 11.57
CA ASP A 362 -9.90 -1.85 11.29
C ASP A 362 -9.79 -2.64 10.00
N VAL A 363 -9.46 -1.93 8.96
CA VAL A 363 -9.08 -2.56 7.70
C VAL A 363 -8.16 -3.69 8.10
N HIS A 364 -8.52 -4.94 7.80
CA HIS A 364 -7.71 -6.12 8.10
C HIS A 364 -6.43 -6.07 7.27
N MET A 365 -5.64 -5.04 7.49
CA MET A 365 -4.37 -4.83 6.85
C MET A 365 -3.31 -5.54 7.69
N ASP A 366 -3.13 -6.84 7.40
CA ASP A 366 -1.88 -7.54 7.73
C ASP A 366 -1.43 -7.49 9.21
N THR A 367 -2.38 -7.31 10.13
CA THR A 367 -2.12 -7.25 11.57
C THR A 367 -2.34 -8.59 12.28
N ALA A 368 -2.82 -9.62 11.56
CA ALA A 368 -3.02 -10.95 12.11
C ALA A 368 -1.67 -11.65 12.30
N VAL A 369 -1.18 -11.64 13.52
CA VAL A 369 0.01 -12.38 13.93
C VAL A 369 -0.47 -13.63 14.64
N ASP A 370 -0.58 -14.73 13.90
CA ASP A 370 -0.78 -16.06 14.47
C ASP A 370 0.57 -16.79 14.51
N HIS A 371 1.13 -16.92 15.67
CA HIS A 371 2.38 -17.68 15.88
C HIS A 371 2.14 -19.14 16.26
N GLY A 372 0.89 -19.59 16.35
CA GLY A 372 0.56 -20.91 16.90
C GLY A 372 1.16 -21.09 18.32
N ASP A 373 1.57 -22.28 18.65
CA ASP A 373 2.15 -22.62 19.96
C ASP A 373 3.63 -22.25 20.14
N ILE A 374 4.17 -21.34 19.31
CA ILE A 374 5.60 -20.98 19.36
C ILE A 374 5.86 -20.03 20.53
N THR A 375 6.75 -20.43 21.44
CA THR A 375 7.17 -19.59 22.56
C THR A 375 7.88 -18.33 22.06
N ARG A 376 7.65 -17.18 22.70
CA ARG A 376 8.29 -15.89 22.36
C ARG A 376 9.81 -15.99 22.22
N LYS A 377 10.47 -16.73 23.13
CA LYS A 377 11.93 -16.96 23.09
C LYS A 377 12.36 -17.64 21.80
N THR A 378 11.66 -18.71 21.42
CA THR A 378 11.93 -19.47 20.15
C THR A 378 11.69 -18.60 18.92
N MET A 379 10.67 -17.76 18.96
CA MET A 379 10.37 -16.82 17.88
C MET A 379 11.51 -15.82 17.68
N PHE A 380 11.98 -15.17 18.77
CA PHE A 380 13.11 -14.23 18.70
C PHE A 380 14.39 -14.90 18.22
N VAL A 381 14.72 -16.11 18.71
CA VAL A 381 15.90 -16.84 18.27
C VAL A 381 15.83 -17.14 16.78
N ARG A 382 14.69 -17.65 16.30
CA ARG A 382 14.52 -17.94 14.86
C ARG A 382 14.54 -16.68 13.99
N ALA A 383 13.94 -15.59 14.46
CA ALA A 383 14.00 -14.29 13.78
C ALA A 383 15.42 -13.75 13.72
N ALA A 384 16.15 -13.79 14.82
CA ALA A 384 17.56 -13.37 14.87
C ALA A 384 18.45 -14.23 13.98
N THR A 385 18.24 -15.54 13.95
CA THR A 385 18.93 -16.46 13.05
C THR A 385 18.62 -16.12 11.59
N PHE A 386 17.36 -15.90 11.24
CA PHE A 386 16.97 -15.52 9.89
C PHE A 386 17.59 -14.19 9.47
N LEU A 387 17.53 -13.17 10.32
CA LEU A 387 18.14 -11.86 10.06
C LEU A 387 19.68 -11.96 9.98
N GLY A 388 20.30 -12.82 10.79
CA GLY A 388 21.73 -13.09 10.74
C GLY A 388 22.18 -13.79 9.44
N TYR A 389 21.32 -14.59 8.81
CA TYR A 389 21.60 -15.14 7.48
C TYR A 389 21.44 -14.12 6.34
N LEU A 390 20.78 -12.98 6.60
CA LEU A 390 20.62 -11.91 5.62
C LEU A 390 21.81 -10.94 5.60
N LEU A 391 22.61 -10.90 6.68
CA LEU A 391 23.85 -10.12 6.81
C LEU A 391 25.03 -10.88 6.21
#